data_4356775de7fbc4fcc06b7f4d4dc5a4d5
#
_entry.id   4356775de7fbc4fcc06b7f4d4dc5a4d5
#
_cell.length_a   1.000
_cell.length_b   1.000
_cell.length_c   1.000
_cell.angle_alpha   90.00
_cell.angle_beta   90.00
_cell.angle_gamma   90.00
#
_symmetry.space_group_name_H-M   'P 1'
#
loop_
_entity.id
_entity.type
_entity.pdbx_description
1 polymer ?
#
loop_
_entity_poly.entity_id
_entity_poly.type
_entity_poly.pdbx_seq_one_letter_code
_entity_poly.pdbx_strand_id
1 'polypeptide(L)'
;RQRQMCIRDRAKIEELSALSDTSGDFDSEIEALRKKADQLRKKTYAGLDPWMKTQVARHPQRPHFVDYVAGLFTDWNELHGDRQFGDDQAILGGLARFRGRPVVVMGHEKGHDTTTRITHNFGMARPEGYRKAVRLMDMAEQFGLPVLSFIDTAGAYPGLGAEERGQAE
;
A
#
# COMPACT_ATOMS: atom_id res chain seq x y z
N ARG A 1 7.07 -11.49 -23.49
CA ARG A 1 7.39 -12.93 -23.44
C ARG A 1 7.69 -13.40 -22.00
N GLN A 2 8.59 -12.76 -21.24
CA GLN A 2 8.93 -13.18 -19.85
C GLN A 2 7.74 -13.12 -18.88
N ARG A 3 6.89 -12.09 -18.97
CA ARG A 3 5.68 -11.95 -18.14
C ARG A 3 4.68 -13.08 -18.37
N GLN A 4 4.50 -13.50 -19.63
CA GLN A 4 3.63 -14.63 -19.98
C GLN A 4 4.19 -15.97 -19.47
N MET A 5 5.50 -16.11 -19.40
CA MET A 5 6.16 -17.32 -18.90
C MET A 5 5.96 -17.45 -17.38
N CYS A 6 6.14 -16.38 -16.60
CA CYS A 6 5.86 -16.39 -15.15
C CYS A 6 4.39 -16.69 -14.80
N ILE A 7 3.44 -16.23 -15.62
CA ILE A 7 2.01 -16.52 -15.44
C ILE A 7 1.73 -17.99 -15.71
N ARG A 8 2.31 -18.55 -16.77
CA ARG A 8 2.17 -19.97 -17.10
C ARG A 8 2.79 -20.88 -16.05
N ASP A 9 3.98 -20.52 -15.53
CA ASP A 9 4.66 -21.32 -14.51
C ASP A 9 3.85 -21.31 -13.19
N ARG A 10 3.22 -20.20 -12.82
CA ARG A 10 2.31 -20.12 -11.65
C ARG A 10 1.05 -20.95 -11.84
N ALA A 11 0.37 -20.82 -12.97
CA ALA A 11 -0.81 -21.62 -13.28
C ALA A 11 -0.49 -23.13 -13.24
N LYS A 12 0.68 -23.53 -13.75
CA LYS A 12 1.11 -24.93 -13.71
C LYS A 12 1.46 -25.40 -12.29
N ILE A 13 2.01 -24.53 -11.44
CA ILE A 13 2.24 -24.84 -10.02
C ILE A 13 0.91 -25.03 -9.28
N GLU A 14 -0.09 -24.18 -9.55
CA GLU A 14 -1.43 -24.31 -8.94
C GLU A 14 -2.13 -25.58 -9.40
N GLU A 15 -2.06 -25.90 -10.69
CA GLU A 15 -2.61 -27.14 -11.27
C GLU A 15 -1.95 -28.39 -10.67
N LEU A 16 -0.62 -28.43 -10.59
CA LEU A 16 0.12 -29.55 -10.01
C LEU A 16 -0.08 -29.66 -8.50
N SER A 17 -0.21 -28.53 -7.78
CA SER A 17 -0.51 -28.56 -6.35
C SER A 17 -1.91 -29.12 -6.06
N ALA A 18 -2.89 -28.83 -6.90
CA ALA A 18 -4.24 -29.40 -6.79
C ALA A 18 -4.27 -30.92 -7.10
N LEU A 19 -3.34 -31.40 -7.93
CA LEU A 19 -3.20 -32.83 -8.26
C LEU A 19 -2.36 -33.59 -7.22
N SER A 20 -1.42 -32.91 -6.51
CA SER A 20 -0.56 -33.55 -5.49
C SER A 20 -1.31 -33.92 -4.22
N ASP A 21 -2.44 -33.27 -3.94
CA ASP A 21 -3.35 -33.67 -2.84
C ASP A 21 -3.99 -35.06 -3.08
N THR A 22 -3.87 -35.61 -4.29
CA THR A 22 -4.41 -36.91 -4.67
C THR A 22 -3.34 -38.00 -4.95
N SER A 23 -2.06 -37.63 -5.18
CA SER A 23 -0.97 -38.60 -5.36
C SER A 23 0.39 -37.92 -5.15
N GLY A 24 1.12 -38.33 -4.11
CA GLY A 24 2.36 -37.70 -3.61
C GLY A 24 3.60 -37.75 -4.52
N ASP A 25 3.46 -37.80 -5.85
CA ASP A 25 4.57 -38.01 -6.81
C ASP A 25 5.07 -36.71 -7.47
N PHE A 26 4.44 -35.53 -7.19
CA PHE A 26 4.75 -34.27 -7.89
C PHE A 26 5.52 -33.24 -7.06
N ASP A 27 5.84 -33.51 -5.81
CA ASP A 27 6.46 -32.53 -4.90
C ASP A 27 7.83 -32.03 -5.42
N SER A 28 8.63 -32.92 -5.99
CA SER A 28 9.94 -32.56 -6.55
C SER A 28 9.83 -31.66 -7.79
N GLU A 29 8.82 -31.87 -8.64
CA GLU A 29 8.56 -31.05 -9.82
C GLU A 29 8.03 -29.67 -9.43
N ILE A 30 7.13 -29.61 -8.44
CA ILE A 30 6.61 -28.37 -7.88
C ILE A 30 7.73 -27.54 -7.28
N GLU A 31 8.64 -28.13 -6.52
CA GLU A 31 9.77 -27.44 -5.91
C GLU A 31 10.75 -26.91 -6.98
N ALA A 32 11.05 -27.69 -8.00
CA ALA A 32 11.87 -27.27 -9.13
C ALA A 32 11.24 -26.08 -9.89
N LEU A 33 9.94 -26.09 -10.13
CA LEU A 33 9.19 -24.99 -10.76
C LEU A 33 9.17 -23.73 -9.88
N ARG A 34 8.96 -23.87 -8.57
CA ARG A 34 9.03 -22.74 -7.61
C ARG A 34 10.42 -22.10 -7.62
N LYS A 35 11.47 -22.90 -7.56
CA LYS A 35 12.86 -22.41 -7.61
C LYS A 35 13.16 -21.68 -8.91
N LYS A 36 12.70 -22.21 -10.04
CA LYS A 36 12.85 -21.58 -11.37
C LYS A 36 12.07 -20.26 -11.45
N ALA A 37 10.84 -20.23 -10.95
CA ALA A 37 10.01 -19.01 -10.91
C ALA A 37 10.66 -17.92 -10.03
N ASP A 38 11.23 -18.28 -8.87
CA ASP A 38 11.93 -17.34 -7.99
C ASP A 38 13.24 -16.81 -8.62
N GLN A 39 14.02 -17.66 -9.28
CA GLN A 39 15.21 -17.22 -10.00
C GLN A 39 14.86 -16.24 -11.12
N LEU A 40 13.81 -16.56 -11.90
CA LEU A 40 13.35 -15.68 -12.97
C LEU A 40 12.84 -14.36 -12.44
N ARG A 41 12.08 -14.37 -11.33
CA ARG A 41 11.63 -13.17 -10.63
C ARG A 41 12.80 -12.30 -10.21
N LYS A 42 13.77 -12.87 -9.48
CA LYS A 42 14.97 -12.15 -9.04
C LYS A 42 15.73 -11.54 -10.20
N LYS A 43 15.96 -12.30 -11.29
CA LYS A 43 16.63 -11.81 -12.51
C LYS A 43 15.85 -10.67 -13.16
N THR A 44 14.53 -10.78 -13.26
CA THR A 44 13.68 -9.74 -13.87
C THR A 44 13.71 -8.45 -13.05
N TYR A 45 13.58 -8.55 -11.71
CA TYR A 45 13.59 -7.37 -10.85
C TYR A 45 14.97 -6.71 -10.76
N ALA A 46 16.06 -7.47 -10.83
CA ALA A 46 17.41 -6.93 -10.86
C ALA A 46 17.71 -6.11 -12.13
N GLY A 47 17.02 -6.41 -13.22
CA GLY A 47 17.20 -5.72 -14.52
C GLY A 47 16.22 -4.59 -14.79
N LEU A 48 15.40 -4.17 -13.81
CA LEU A 48 14.44 -3.07 -14.01
C LEU A 48 15.15 -1.73 -14.09
N ASP A 49 14.90 -0.98 -15.17
CA ASP A 49 15.24 0.43 -15.27
C ASP A 49 14.31 1.31 -14.39
N PRO A 50 14.61 2.62 -14.22
CA PRO A 50 13.79 3.52 -13.39
C PRO A 50 12.33 3.61 -13.83
N TRP A 51 12.07 3.58 -15.14
CA TRP A 51 10.71 3.63 -15.67
C TRP A 51 9.93 2.34 -15.35
N MET A 52 10.54 1.19 -15.58
CA MET A 52 9.95 -0.11 -15.22
C MET A 52 9.66 -0.22 -13.72
N LYS A 53 10.56 0.30 -12.86
CA LYS A 53 10.32 0.36 -11.40
C LYS A 53 9.09 1.21 -11.07
N THR A 54 8.92 2.36 -11.74
CA THR A 54 7.75 3.22 -11.59
C THR A 54 6.47 2.50 -12.03
N GLN A 55 6.50 1.77 -13.14
CA GLN A 55 5.35 0.97 -13.60
C GLN A 55 4.99 -0.13 -12.62
N VAL A 56 5.97 -0.84 -12.05
CA VAL A 56 5.75 -1.85 -11.01
C VAL A 56 5.15 -1.20 -9.76
N ALA A 57 5.67 -0.06 -9.32
CA ALA A 57 5.16 0.68 -8.17
C ALA A 57 3.70 1.14 -8.35
N ARG A 58 3.29 1.43 -9.58
CA ARG A 58 1.93 1.85 -9.95
C ARG A 58 1.02 0.71 -10.42
N HIS A 59 1.41 -0.53 -10.20
CA HIS A 59 0.60 -1.67 -10.65
C HIS A 59 -0.74 -1.69 -9.90
N PRO A 60 -1.90 -1.85 -10.61
CA PRO A 60 -3.23 -1.75 -9.99
C PRO A 60 -3.52 -2.78 -8.89
N GLN A 61 -2.81 -3.91 -8.90
CA GLN A 61 -2.96 -4.97 -7.90
C GLN A 61 -1.98 -4.85 -6.73
N ARG A 62 -1.26 -3.73 -6.61
CA ARG A 62 -0.44 -3.52 -5.40
C ARG A 62 -1.33 -3.22 -4.23
N PRO A 63 -0.94 -3.68 -3.01
CA PRO A 63 -1.64 -3.31 -1.79
C PRO A 63 -1.66 -1.78 -1.63
N HIS A 64 -2.77 -1.26 -1.15
CA HIS A 64 -2.95 0.12 -0.75
C HIS A 64 -2.74 0.28 0.76
N PHE A 65 -2.83 1.49 1.28
CA PHE A 65 -2.62 1.76 2.70
C PHE A 65 -3.56 0.94 3.59
N VAL A 66 -4.85 0.87 3.23
CA VAL A 66 -5.85 0.09 3.99
C VAL A 66 -5.52 -1.40 4.04
N ASP A 67 -4.91 -1.97 2.99
CA ASP A 67 -4.49 -3.37 2.96
C ASP A 67 -3.31 -3.61 3.93
N TYR A 68 -2.36 -2.66 3.98
CA TYR A 68 -1.27 -2.71 4.95
C TYR A 68 -1.78 -2.56 6.38
N VAL A 69 -2.76 -1.68 6.61
CA VAL A 69 -3.39 -1.54 7.93
C VAL A 69 -4.02 -2.86 8.35
N ALA A 70 -4.84 -3.46 7.51
CA ALA A 70 -5.50 -4.72 7.78
C ALA A 70 -4.53 -5.90 7.99
N GLY A 71 -3.40 -5.91 7.27
CA GLY A 71 -2.44 -7.04 7.31
C GLY A 71 -1.36 -6.94 8.39
N LEU A 72 -1.03 -5.74 8.87
CA LEU A 72 0.12 -5.51 9.74
C LEU A 72 -0.24 -5.04 11.15
N PHE A 73 -1.42 -4.46 11.33
CA PHE A 73 -1.81 -3.80 12.57
C PHE A 73 -3.05 -4.45 13.19
N THR A 74 -3.16 -4.31 14.52
CA THR A 74 -4.36 -4.64 15.29
C THR A 74 -4.88 -3.37 15.99
N ASP A 75 -6.11 -3.41 16.49
CA ASP A 75 -6.73 -2.33 17.25
C ASP A 75 -6.71 -0.98 16.48
N TRP A 76 -6.93 -1.04 15.17
CA TRP A 76 -6.97 0.15 14.33
C TRP A 76 -8.14 1.06 14.71
N ASN A 77 -7.82 2.30 15.03
CA ASN A 77 -8.78 3.35 15.36
C ASN A 77 -8.44 4.59 14.53
N GLU A 78 -9.20 4.83 13.48
CA GLU A 78 -9.01 5.96 12.60
C GLU A 78 -9.40 7.28 13.28
N LEU A 79 -8.60 8.32 13.06
CA LEU A 79 -8.81 9.67 13.60
C LEU A 79 -9.00 10.64 12.45
N HIS A 80 -10.21 11.18 12.36
CA HIS A 80 -10.64 12.07 11.29
C HIS A 80 -10.40 13.55 11.58
N GLY A 81 -10.26 14.31 10.49
CA GLY A 81 -10.28 15.78 10.48
C GLY A 81 -9.01 16.46 11.00
N ASP A 82 -8.83 17.68 10.53
CA ASP A 82 -7.71 18.57 10.91
C ASP A 82 -8.01 19.47 12.12
N ARG A 83 -9.23 19.45 12.64
CA ARG A 83 -9.73 20.31 13.73
C ARG A 83 -9.81 21.79 13.37
N GLN A 84 -9.76 22.14 12.09
CA GLN A 84 -9.84 23.51 11.61
C GLN A 84 -10.89 23.68 10.50
N PHE A 85 -10.77 22.93 9.42
CA PHE A 85 -11.62 23.05 8.24
C PHE A 85 -12.44 21.81 7.97
N GLY A 86 -11.80 20.63 7.93
CA GLY A 86 -12.50 19.41 7.53
C GLY A 86 -11.65 18.15 7.58
N ASP A 87 -12.13 17.13 6.94
CA ASP A 87 -11.41 15.87 6.75
C ASP A 87 -10.98 15.70 5.30
N ASP A 88 -9.83 15.05 5.09
CA ASP A 88 -9.34 14.65 3.79
C ASP A 88 -9.09 13.14 3.78
N GLN A 89 -9.85 12.44 2.97
CA GLN A 89 -9.77 10.99 2.83
C GLN A 89 -8.56 10.53 2.00
N ALA A 90 -7.77 11.44 1.41
CA ALA A 90 -6.53 11.10 0.73
C ALA A 90 -5.39 10.75 1.73
N ILE A 91 -5.47 11.24 2.97
CA ILE A 91 -4.61 10.82 4.07
C ILE A 91 -5.49 10.17 5.14
N LEU A 92 -5.28 8.90 5.38
CA LEU A 92 -5.86 8.17 6.51
C LEU A 92 -4.82 8.07 7.61
N GLY A 93 -5.26 8.13 8.86
CA GLY A 93 -4.35 8.01 9.98
C GLY A 93 -5.06 7.77 11.30
N GLY A 94 -4.34 7.22 12.26
CA GLY A 94 -4.92 6.90 13.56
C GLY A 94 -3.99 6.13 14.48
N LEU A 95 -4.58 5.56 15.51
CA LEU A 95 -3.91 4.73 16.49
C LEU A 95 -4.04 3.25 16.12
N ALA A 96 -2.99 2.49 16.35
CA ALA A 96 -2.99 1.04 16.12
C ALA A 96 -1.98 0.33 17.03
N ARG A 97 -1.93 -0.99 16.96
CA ARG A 97 -0.84 -1.78 17.52
C ARG A 97 -0.07 -2.49 16.41
N PHE A 98 1.24 -2.32 16.42
CA PHE A 98 2.16 -3.09 15.59
C PHE A 98 2.93 -4.07 16.45
N ARG A 99 2.71 -5.38 16.25
CA ARG A 99 3.29 -6.45 17.10
C ARG A 99 3.08 -6.20 18.59
N GLY A 100 1.85 -5.81 18.99
CA GLY A 100 1.47 -5.52 20.36
C GLY A 100 1.89 -4.13 20.91
N ARG A 101 2.75 -3.38 20.21
CA ARG A 101 3.21 -2.04 20.62
C ARG A 101 2.27 -0.97 20.07
N PRO A 102 1.82 -0.01 20.88
CA PRO A 102 1.02 1.11 20.40
C PRO A 102 1.84 2.01 19.48
N VAL A 103 1.22 2.43 18.39
CA VAL A 103 1.83 3.29 17.36
C VAL A 103 0.79 4.25 16.80
N VAL A 104 1.26 5.36 16.24
CA VAL A 104 0.50 6.16 15.29
C VAL A 104 0.87 5.68 13.90
N VAL A 105 -0.14 5.40 13.06
CA VAL A 105 0.07 5.02 11.67
C VAL A 105 -0.73 5.93 10.76
N MET A 106 -0.12 6.38 9.67
CA MET A 106 -0.76 7.23 8.67
C MET A 106 -0.24 6.95 7.27
N GLY A 107 -1.04 7.23 6.27
CA GLY A 107 -0.60 7.03 4.89
C GLY A 107 -1.58 7.56 3.86
N HIS A 108 -1.09 7.65 2.62
CA HIS A 108 -1.92 8.00 1.48
C HIS A 108 -2.75 6.80 1.04
N GLU A 109 -4.06 7.04 0.87
CA GLU A 109 -4.97 6.09 0.26
C GLU A 109 -5.41 6.59 -1.12
N LYS A 110 -5.35 5.72 -2.12
CA LYS A 110 -5.69 6.06 -3.51
C LYS A 110 -7.03 5.51 -3.98
N GLY A 111 -7.57 4.54 -3.25
CA GLY A 111 -8.76 3.79 -3.64
C GLY A 111 -8.50 2.73 -4.70
N HIS A 112 -9.25 1.63 -4.63
CA HIS A 112 -9.11 0.47 -5.51
C HIS A 112 -9.95 0.58 -6.80
N ASP A 113 -11.13 1.15 -6.71
CA ASP A 113 -12.07 1.34 -7.80
C ASP A 113 -12.34 2.83 -8.08
N THR A 114 -13.12 3.14 -9.08
CA THR A 114 -13.39 4.52 -9.51
C THR A 114 -14.05 5.34 -8.39
N THR A 115 -14.99 4.77 -7.65
CA THR A 115 -15.73 5.46 -6.58
C THR A 115 -14.79 5.79 -5.43
N THR A 116 -14.05 4.81 -4.94
CA THR A 116 -13.10 5.00 -3.84
C THR A 116 -11.94 5.91 -4.24
N ARG A 117 -11.47 5.86 -5.50
CA ARG A 117 -10.47 6.80 -6.03
C ARG A 117 -10.94 8.25 -5.99
N ILE A 118 -12.19 8.50 -6.34
CA ILE A 118 -12.77 9.85 -6.25
C ILE A 118 -12.86 10.29 -4.79
N THR A 119 -13.32 9.42 -3.88
CA THR A 119 -13.41 9.68 -2.45
C THR A 119 -12.05 10.04 -1.84
N HIS A 120 -11.02 9.28 -2.18
CA HIS A 120 -9.64 9.49 -1.71
C HIS A 120 -8.83 10.45 -2.59
N ASN A 121 -9.49 11.16 -3.51
CA ASN A 121 -8.87 12.13 -4.41
C ASN A 121 -7.59 11.59 -5.08
N PHE A 122 -7.59 10.31 -5.48
CA PHE A 122 -6.46 9.60 -6.10
C PHE A 122 -5.17 9.62 -5.25
N GLY A 123 -5.28 9.79 -3.95
CA GLY A 123 -4.15 9.93 -3.02
C GLY A 123 -3.47 11.30 -3.08
N MET A 124 -4.11 12.28 -3.71
CA MET A 124 -3.62 13.66 -3.74
C MET A 124 -4.21 14.43 -2.57
N ALA A 125 -3.41 14.65 -1.54
CA ALA A 125 -3.87 15.27 -0.32
C ALA A 125 -4.13 16.79 -0.48
N ARG A 126 -5.17 17.25 0.21
CA ARG A 126 -5.53 18.65 0.40
C ARG A 126 -4.88 19.18 1.68
N PRO A 127 -4.88 20.52 1.93
CA PRO A 127 -4.29 21.11 3.13
C PRO A 127 -4.77 20.49 4.44
N GLU A 128 -6.07 20.18 4.55
CA GLU A 128 -6.66 19.52 5.70
C GLU A 128 -6.11 18.12 5.97
N GLY A 129 -5.68 17.39 4.93
CA GLY A 129 -4.99 16.10 5.08
C GLY A 129 -3.60 16.24 5.68
N TYR A 130 -2.84 17.23 5.26
CA TYR A 130 -1.53 17.53 5.84
C TYR A 130 -1.65 18.00 7.28
N ARG A 131 -2.61 18.90 7.59
CA ARG A 131 -2.85 19.33 8.98
C ARG A 131 -3.30 18.19 9.87
N LYS A 132 -4.11 17.25 9.35
CA LYS A 132 -4.44 16.01 10.05
C LYS A 132 -3.18 15.20 10.38
N ALA A 133 -2.26 15.05 9.42
CA ALA A 133 -1.00 14.35 9.65
C ALA A 133 -0.14 15.04 10.74
N VAL A 134 -0.01 16.37 10.70
CA VAL A 134 0.68 17.15 11.75
C VAL A 134 0.04 16.88 13.11
N ARG A 135 -1.28 17.01 13.24
CA ARG A 135 -2.01 16.73 14.49
C ARG A 135 -1.75 15.32 15.03
N LEU A 136 -1.65 14.32 14.15
CA LEU A 136 -1.33 12.95 14.56
C LEU A 136 0.11 12.80 15.01
N MET A 137 1.05 13.53 14.41
CA MET A 137 2.45 13.56 14.85
C MET A 137 2.60 14.24 16.19
N ASP A 138 1.93 15.37 16.43
CA ASP A 138 1.89 16.06 17.74
C ASP A 138 1.33 15.13 18.83
N MET A 139 0.27 14.39 18.54
CA MET A 139 -0.27 13.38 19.44
C MET A 139 0.76 12.28 19.73
N ALA A 140 1.46 11.81 18.71
CA ALA A 140 2.49 10.79 18.86
C ALA A 140 3.63 11.28 19.77
N GLU A 141 4.08 12.53 19.59
CA GLU A 141 5.08 13.17 20.45
C GLU A 141 4.60 13.28 21.89
N GLN A 142 3.39 13.77 22.10
CA GLN A 142 2.80 13.91 23.43
C GLN A 142 2.76 12.60 24.23
N PHE A 143 2.47 11.49 23.57
CA PHE A 143 2.35 10.17 24.20
C PHE A 143 3.58 9.28 24.02
N GLY A 144 4.65 9.78 23.42
CA GLY A 144 5.87 9.00 23.16
C GLY A 144 5.65 7.80 22.25
N LEU A 145 4.75 7.92 21.26
CA LEU A 145 4.40 6.83 20.34
C LEU A 145 5.26 6.88 19.06
N PRO A 146 5.73 5.74 18.56
CA PRO A 146 6.33 5.69 17.24
C PRO A 146 5.32 6.05 16.14
N VAL A 147 5.79 6.76 15.11
CA VAL A 147 5.01 7.09 13.92
C VAL A 147 5.45 6.22 12.75
N LEU A 148 4.50 5.57 12.09
CA LEU A 148 4.70 4.81 10.86
C LEU A 148 3.95 5.51 9.73
N SER A 149 4.69 5.99 8.72
CA SER A 149 4.12 6.68 7.57
C SER A 149 4.26 5.87 6.28
N PHE A 150 3.18 5.80 5.50
CA PHE A 150 3.13 5.15 4.20
C PHE A 150 2.89 6.20 3.12
N ILE A 151 3.87 6.40 2.24
CA ILE A 151 3.80 7.42 1.21
C ILE A 151 3.51 6.75 -0.14
N ASP A 152 2.30 7.01 -0.67
CA ASP A 152 1.88 6.51 -1.98
C ASP A 152 0.95 7.53 -2.65
N THR A 153 1.54 8.57 -3.22
CA THR A 153 0.82 9.69 -3.85
C THR A 153 1.43 10.05 -5.20
N ALA A 154 0.61 10.62 -6.08
CA ALA A 154 1.07 11.25 -7.31
C ALA A 154 1.55 12.70 -7.08
N GLY A 155 1.15 13.32 -5.97
CA GLY A 155 1.47 14.70 -5.61
C GLY A 155 0.38 15.31 -4.74
N ALA A 156 0.50 16.60 -4.44
CA ALA A 156 -0.51 17.38 -3.75
C ALA A 156 -1.72 17.68 -4.66
N TYR A 157 -2.88 17.94 -4.09
CA TYR A 157 -4.06 18.34 -4.85
C TYR A 157 -3.88 19.72 -5.49
N PRO A 158 -3.99 19.85 -6.84
CA PRO A 158 -3.69 21.09 -7.55
C PRO A 158 -4.91 22.02 -7.73
N GLY A 159 -5.90 21.95 -6.86
CA GLY A 159 -7.14 22.75 -7.00
C GLY A 159 -7.06 24.11 -6.32
N LEU A 160 -7.86 25.07 -6.81
CA LEU A 160 -7.97 26.44 -6.27
C LEU A 160 -8.21 26.42 -4.75
N GLY A 161 -9.15 25.60 -4.25
CA GLY A 161 -9.42 25.49 -2.83
C GLY A 161 -8.25 24.96 -1.98
N ALA A 162 -7.27 24.31 -2.60
CA ALA A 162 -6.04 23.93 -1.89
C ALA A 162 -5.11 25.13 -1.73
N GLU A 163 -4.94 25.94 -2.78
CA GLU A 163 -4.16 27.18 -2.71
C GLU A 163 -4.75 28.18 -1.69
N GLU A 164 -6.08 28.31 -1.68
CA GLU A 164 -6.79 29.19 -0.73
C GLU A 164 -6.61 28.76 0.74
N ARG A 165 -6.33 27.48 0.99
CA ARG A 165 -6.23 26.92 2.35
C ARG A 165 -4.81 26.51 2.75
N GLY A 166 -3.79 26.99 2.04
CA GLY A 166 -2.39 26.78 2.40
C GLY A 166 -1.85 25.40 2.00
N GLN A 167 -1.90 25.08 0.70
CA GLN A 167 -1.46 23.76 0.20
C GLN A 167 0.03 23.47 0.44
N ALA A 168 0.86 24.41 0.73
CA ALA A 168 2.30 24.23 0.89
C ALA A 168 2.83 24.80 2.23
N GLU A 169 1.96 25.08 3.15
CA GLU A 169 2.32 25.58 4.50
C GLU A 169 2.68 24.45 5.46
#